data_0e663a957490148c6dc835ffab45b638
#
_entry.id   0e663a957490148c6dc835ffab45b638
#
_cell.length_a   1.000
_cell.length_b   1.000
_cell.length_c   1.000
_cell.angle_alpha   90.00
_cell.angle_beta   90.00
_cell.angle_gamma   90.00
#
_symmetry.space_group_name_H-M   'P 1'
#
loop_
_entity.id
_entity.type
_entity.pdbx_description
1 polymer ?
#
loop_
_entity_poly.entity_id
_entity_poly.type
_entity_poly.pdbx_seq_one_letter_code
_entity_poly.pdbx_strand_id
1 'polypeptide(L)'
;MQHAVEYAKSRKAFGQSISDFGSIQDKLATSAILTYTLDSTCYSVIGKQTEAINELDKNDPEYYIKQGNTTEQYIAENSIVKVYGSEAAEELIDHCFQIYGGYGFIEEYPMAQAYRDNRINKIWEGTNEINRMLCGRAMITKALSGEIGFKEYLEKVDVYCNNGLDS
;
A
#
# COMPACT_ATOMS: atom_id res chain seq x y z
N MET A 1 4.71 10.84 10.66
CA MET A 1 3.45 11.44 11.16
C MET A 1 3.59 12.06 12.56
N GLN A 2 4.10 11.35 13.58
CA GLN A 2 4.20 11.88 14.96
C GLN A 2 4.86 13.27 15.03
N HIS A 3 6.03 13.46 14.41
CA HIS A 3 6.71 14.76 14.37
C HIS A 3 5.84 15.89 13.78
N ALA A 4 5.03 15.60 12.75
CA ALA A 4 4.15 16.60 12.16
C ALA A 4 3.01 17.00 13.10
N VAL A 5 2.47 16.05 13.87
CA VAL A 5 1.46 16.31 14.91
C VAL A 5 2.04 17.20 16.02
N GLU A 6 3.23 16.87 16.52
CA GLU A 6 3.91 17.64 17.58
C GLU A 6 4.24 19.06 17.09
N TYR A 7 4.73 19.18 15.87
CA TYR A 7 4.99 20.48 15.25
C TYR A 7 3.70 21.29 15.09
N ALA A 8 2.63 20.69 14.56
CA ALA A 8 1.35 21.38 14.38
C ALA A 8 0.76 21.92 15.69
N LYS A 9 0.92 21.20 16.80
CA LYS A 9 0.49 21.63 18.13
C LYS A 9 1.33 22.75 18.69
N SER A 10 2.64 22.75 18.44
CA SER A 10 3.57 23.75 19.01
C SER A 10 3.65 25.03 18.20
N ARG A 11 3.53 24.94 16.87
CA ARG A 11 3.63 26.08 15.96
C ARG A 11 2.38 26.95 16.01
N LYS A 12 2.58 28.25 16.20
CA LYS A 12 1.50 29.25 16.16
C LYS A 12 1.59 30.10 14.90
N ALA A 13 0.44 30.38 14.30
CA ALA A 13 0.25 31.34 13.22
C ALA A 13 -1.14 31.97 13.33
N PHE A 14 -1.27 33.22 12.93
CA PHE A 14 -2.54 33.97 12.98
C PHE A 14 -3.23 33.94 14.35
N GLY A 15 -2.45 33.94 15.42
CA GLY A 15 -2.93 34.02 16.81
C GLY A 15 -3.31 32.68 17.47
N GLN A 16 -3.23 31.55 16.76
CA GLN A 16 -3.58 30.22 17.28
C GLN A 16 -2.58 29.15 16.86
N SER A 17 -2.74 27.92 17.41
CA SER A 17 -1.98 26.76 16.96
C SER A 17 -2.35 26.41 15.52
N ILE A 18 -1.37 26.00 14.71
CA ILE A 18 -1.69 25.59 13.34
C ILE A 18 -2.52 24.29 13.29
N SER A 19 -2.53 23.48 14.36
CA SER A 19 -3.40 22.32 14.49
C SER A 19 -4.90 22.67 14.51
N ASP A 20 -5.26 23.92 14.76
CA ASP A 20 -6.65 24.38 14.82
C ASP A 20 -7.22 24.75 13.44
N PHE A 21 -6.37 24.78 12.40
CA PHE A 21 -6.82 25.03 11.04
C PHE A 21 -7.31 23.77 10.35
N GLY A 22 -8.49 23.82 9.72
CA GLY A 22 -9.12 22.69 9.03
C GLY A 22 -8.23 22.03 7.99
N SER A 23 -7.45 22.82 7.22
CA SER A 23 -6.52 22.28 6.21
C SER A 23 -5.37 21.46 6.82
N ILE A 24 -4.94 21.78 8.05
CA ILE A 24 -3.93 20.99 8.79
C ILE A 24 -4.56 19.72 9.35
N GLN A 25 -5.78 19.85 9.91
CA GLN A 25 -6.54 18.70 10.43
C GLN A 25 -6.83 17.68 9.33
N ASP A 26 -7.21 18.13 8.13
CA ASP A 26 -7.46 17.29 6.97
C ASP A 26 -6.20 16.50 6.58
N LYS A 27 -5.03 17.16 6.48
CA LYS A 27 -3.75 16.50 6.19
C LYS A 27 -3.37 15.46 7.25
N LEU A 28 -3.57 15.77 8.53
CA LEU A 28 -3.29 14.85 9.62
C LEU A 28 -4.25 13.66 9.62
N ALA A 29 -5.54 13.89 9.36
CA ALA A 29 -6.54 12.83 9.24
C ALA A 29 -6.25 11.90 8.06
N THR A 30 -5.99 12.45 6.86
CA THR A 30 -5.60 11.68 5.69
C THR A 30 -4.33 10.86 5.94
N SER A 31 -3.32 11.46 6.57
CA SER A 31 -2.08 10.76 6.94
C SER A 31 -2.34 9.60 7.90
N ALA A 32 -3.25 9.74 8.85
CA ALA A 32 -3.62 8.66 9.77
C ALA A 32 -4.34 7.52 9.04
N ILE A 33 -5.26 7.84 8.12
CA ILE A 33 -5.96 6.86 7.29
C ILE A 33 -4.96 6.09 6.41
N LEU A 34 -4.06 6.79 5.72
CA LEU A 34 -3.03 6.16 4.88
C LEU A 34 -2.14 5.22 5.69
N THR A 35 -1.71 5.63 6.89
CA THR A 35 -0.91 4.77 7.77
C THR A 35 -1.67 3.51 8.16
N TYR A 36 -2.92 3.66 8.62
CA TYR A 36 -3.75 2.53 9.04
C TYR A 36 -4.03 1.54 7.90
N THR A 37 -4.38 2.06 6.72
CA THR A 37 -4.69 1.20 5.56
C THR A 37 -3.45 0.49 5.05
N LEU A 38 -2.28 1.14 5.07
CA LEU A 38 -1.01 0.51 4.70
C LEU A 38 -0.65 -0.62 5.67
N ASP A 39 -0.66 -0.36 6.99
CA ASP A 39 -0.39 -1.37 8.01
C ASP A 39 -1.35 -2.56 7.87
N SER A 40 -2.65 -2.30 7.74
CA SER A 40 -3.67 -3.34 7.58
C SER A 40 -3.43 -4.20 6.34
N THR A 41 -3.05 -3.58 5.22
CA THR A 41 -2.75 -4.28 3.96
C THR A 41 -1.49 -5.14 4.09
N CYS A 42 -0.40 -4.58 4.64
CA CYS A 42 0.85 -5.30 4.85
C CYS A 42 0.65 -6.52 5.76
N TYR A 43 0.05 -6.32 6.94
CA TYR A 43 -0.17 -7.41 7.88
C TYR A 43 -1.15 -8.47 7.37
N SER A 44 -2.15 -8.09 6.58
CA SER A 44 -3.07 -9.05 5.94
C SER A 44 -2.32 -9.96 4.95
N VAL A 45 -1.45 -9.40 4.11
CA VAL A 45 -0.68 -10.19 3.14
C VAL A 45 0.36 -11.06 3.82
N ILE A 46 1.14 -10.48 4.76
CA ILE A 46 2.16 -11.23 5.54
C ILE A 46 1.50 -12.35 6.34
N GLY A 47 0.34 -12.10 6.97
CA GLY A 47 -0.41 -13.11 7.73
C GLY A 47 -0.76 -14.31 6.87
N LYS A 48 -1.38 -14.08 5.71
CA LYS A 48 -1.75 -15.15 4.77
C LYS A 48 -0.54 -15.95 4.26
N GLN A 49 0.56 -15.26 3.92
CA GLN A 49 1.79 -15.95 3.51
C GLN A 49 2.38 -16.78 4.65
N THR A 50 2.37 -16.27 5.86
CA THR A 50 2.88 -16.98 7.04
C THR A 50 2.04 -18.21 7.34
N GLU A 51 0.72 -18.12 7.27
CA GLU A 51 -0.19 -19.27 7.42
C GLU A 51 0.12 -20.33 6.39
N ALA A 52 0.17 -19.98 5.10
CA ALA A 52 0.47 -20.91 4.02
C ALA A 52 1.86 -21.58 4.15
N ILE A 53 2.87 -20.83 4.59
CA ILE A 53 4.21 -21.41 4.83
C ILE A 53 4.21 -22.35 6.06
N ASN A 54 3.44 -22.03 7.10
CA ASN A 54 3.37 -22.86 8.30
C ASN A 54 2.64 -24.20 8.07
N GLU A 55 1.84 -24.32 7.02
CA GLU A 55 1.22 -25.58 6.60
C GLU A 55 2.21 -26.56 5.94
N LEU A 56 3.39 -26.09 5.53
CA LEU A 56 4.41 -26.92 4.90
C LEU A 56 5.12 -27.82 5.95
N ASP A 57 5.38 -29.08 5.57
CA ASP A 57 6.19 -29.98 6.40
C ASP A 57 7.67 -29.55 6.39
N LYS A 58 8.16 -29.11 7.54
CA LYS A 58 9.56 -28.66 7.73
C LYS A 58 10.59 -29.80 7.55
N ASN A 59 10.17 -31.06 7.62
CA ASN A 59 11.03 -32.21 7.42
C ASN A 59 11.06 -32.66 5.95
N ASP A 60 10.27 -32.07 5.08
CA ASP A 60 10.28 -32.37 3.65
C ASP A 60 11.62 -31.93 3.04
N PRO A 61 12.33 -32.83 2.30
CA PRO A 61 13.58 -32.47 1.62
C PRO A 61 13.45 -31.27 0.67
N GLU A 62 12.26 -31.02 0.15
CA GLU A 62 11.96 -29.91 -0.76
C GLU A 62 11.34 -28.68 -0.04
N TYR A 63 11.38 -28.64 1.29
CA TYR A 63 10.76 -27.58 2.09
C TYR A 63 11.06 -26.17 1.56
N TYR A 64 12.32 -25.85 1.30
CA TYR A 64 12.71 -24.51 0.84
C TYR A 64 12.23 -24.18 -0.58
N ILE A 65 12.12 -25.21 -1.44
CA ILE A 65 11.55 -25.05 -2.79
C ILE A 65 10.05 -24.76 -2.68
N LYS A 66 9.35 -25.52 -1.85
CA LYS A 66 7.90 -25.34 -1.59
C LYS A 66 7.62 -23.99 -0.95
N GLN A 67 8.45 -23.55 -0.01
CA GLN A 67 8.37 -22.22 0.59
C GLN A 67 8.53 -21.10 -0.44
N GLY A 68 9.50 -21.23 -1.36
CA GLY A 68 9.68 -20.30 -2.47
C GLY A 68 8.44 -20.21 -3.36
N ASN A 69 7.94 -21.38 -3.80
CA ASN A 69 6.74 -21.47 -4.63
C ASN A 69 5.50 -20.90 -3.94
N THR A 70 5.34 -21.14 -2.63
CA THR A 70 4.26 -20.56 -1.83
C THR A 70 4.35 -19.03 -1.82
N THR A 71 5.57 -18.48 -1.64
CA THR A 71 5.78 -17.02 -1.69
C THR A 71 5.45 -16.44 -3.07
N GLU A 72 5.80 -17.14 -4.16
CA GLU A 72 5.49 -16.71 -5.53
C GLU A 72 3.99 -16.65 -5.82
N GLN A 73 3.17 -17.47 -5.16
CA GLN A 73 1.70 -17.40 -5.30
C GLN A 73 1.11 -16.04 -4.89
N TYR A 74 1.81 -15.31 -4.00
CA TYR A 74 1.42 -13.98 -3.51
C TYR A 74 2.06 -12.82 -4.29
N ILE A 75 2.58 -13.08 -5.49
CA ILE A 75 3.30 -12.06 -6.26
C ILE A 75 2.43 -10.85 -6.60
N ALA A 76 1.13 -11.05 -6.87
CA ALA A 76 0.19 -9.97 -7.13
C ALA A 76 -0.04 -9.11 -5.88
N GLU A 77 -0.30 -9.75 -4.75
CA GLU A 77 -0.51 -9.10 -3.46
C GLU A 77 0.73 -8.32 -3.01
N ASN A 78 1.91 -8.93 -3.12
CA ASN A 78 3.19 -8.27 -2.80
C ASN A 78 3.45 -7.07 -3.70
N SER A 79 3.14 -7.17 -5.00
CA SER A 79 3.26 -6.06 -5.95
C SER A 79 2.28 -4.92 -5.59
N ILE A 80 1.05 -5.23 -5.19
CA ILE A 80 0.07 -4.23 -4.73
C ILE A 80 0.59 -3.53 -3.47
N VAL A 81 1.07 -4.28 -2.47
CA VAL A 81 1.61 -3.72 -1.23
C VAL A 81 2.79 -2.80 -1.51
N LYS A 82 3.71 -3.20 -2.39
CA LYS A 82 4.88 -2.40 -2.77
C LYS A 82 4.48 -1.08 -3.43
N VAL A 83 3.57 -1.13 -4.41
CA VAL A 83 3.10 0.05 -5.12
C VAL A 83 2.32 0.97 -4.20
N TYR A 84 1.30 0.42 -3.52
CA TYR A 84 0.46 1.19 -2.60
C TYR A 84 1.29 1.81 -1.47
N GLY A 85 2.18 1.02 -0.85
CA GLY A 85 3.00 1.48 0.26
C GLY A 85 3.92 2.63 -0.10
N SER A 86 4.60 2.55 -1.25
CA SER A 86 5.51 3.61 -1.70
C SER A 86 4.77 4.89 -2.09
N GLU A 87 3.55 4.80 -2.63
CA GLU A 87 2.74 5.95 -3.03
C GLU A 87 2.03 6.58 -1.83
N ALA A 88 1.46 5.77 -0.94
CA ALA A 88 0.89 6.26 0.32
C ALA A 88 1.93 6.94 1.20
N ALA A 89 3.16 6.40 1.27
CA ALA A 89 4.25 7.02 1.99
C ALA A 89 4.65 8.38 1.39
N GLU A 90 4.64 8.52 0.06
CA GLU A 90 4.91 9.81 -0.60
C GLU A 90 3.86 10.86 -0.23
N GLU A 91 2.57 10.51 -0.33
CA GLU A 91 1.48 11.42 0.02
C GLU A 91 1.53 11.82 1.51
N LEU A 92 1.78 10.85 2.40
CA LEU A 92 1.94 11.11 3.83
C LEU A 92 3.11 12.07 4.11
N ILE A 93 4.26 11.83 3.47
CA ILE A 93 5.44 12.66 3.66
C ILE A 93 5.21 14.07 3.10
N ASP A 94 4.53 14.20 1.95
CA ASP A 94 4.17 15.48 1.37
C ASP A 94 3.24 16.28 2.31
N HIS A 95 2.23 15.63 2.88
CA HIS A 95 1.38 16.25 3.90
C HIS A 95 2.18 16.71 5.12
N CYS A 96 3.07 15.87 5.65
CA CYS A 96 3.93 16.22 6.77
C CYS A 96 4.86 17.39 6.42
N PHE A 97 5.46 17.36 5.24
CA PHE A 97 6.32 18.43 4.73
C PHE A 97 5.56 19.76 4.66
N GLN A 98 4.35 19.74 4.10
CA GLN A 98 3.50 20.92 3.97
C GLN A 98 3.08 21.49 5.35
N ILE A 99 2.87 20.64 6.36
CA ILE A 99 2.58 21.08 7.74
C ILE A 99 3.77 21.87 8.33
N TYR A 100 5.01 21.44 8.03
CA TYR A 100 6.20 22.17 8.46
C TYR A 100 6.38 23.51 7.72
N GLY A 101 5.75 23.68 6.54
CA GLY A 101 5.92 24.86 5.70
C GLY A 101 7.39 25.07 5.32
N GLY A 102 7.90 26.29 5.37
CA GLY A 102 9.30 26.58 5.03
C GLY A 102 10.34 25.79 5.85
N TYR A 103 10.02 25.42 7.09
CA TYR A 103 10.88 24.59 7.91
C TYR A 103 10.98 23.14 7.42
N GLY A 104 9.99 22.65 6.67
CA GLY A 104 10.08 21.34 6.03
C GLY A 104 11.16 21.26 4.95
N PHE A 105 11.54 22.39 4.36
CA PHE A 105 12.51 22.47 3.27
C PHE A 105 13.98 22.51 3.74
N ILE A 106 14.23 22.90 4.99
CA ILE A 106 15.59 23.02 5.52
C ILE A 106 16.08 21.72 6.17
N GLU A 107 17.38 21.47 6.06
CA GLU A 107 18.00 20.19 6.43
C GLU A 107 18.03 19.91 7.95
N GLU A 108 17.86 20.92 8.78
CA GLU A 108 17.81 20.80 10.24
C GLU A 108 16.53 20.10 10.72
N TYR A 109 15.52 19.98 9.85
CA TYR A 109 14.27 19.26 10.13
C TYR A 109 14.19 17.96 9.31
N PRO A 110 13.52 16.92 9.84
CA PRO A 110 13.57 15.59 9.23
C PRO A 110 12.78 15.46 7.92
N MET A 111 11.97 16.45 7.54
CA MET A 111 11.05 16.32 6.40
C MET A 111 11.77 16.37 5.06
N ALA A 112 12.80 17.23 4.90
CA ALA A 112 13.57 17.31 3.66
C ALA A 112 14.29 15.97 3.37
N GLN A 113 14.88 15.37 4.38
CA GLN A 113 15.50 14.05 4.27
C GLN A 113 14.45 12.97 3.95
N ALA A 114 13.37 12.90 4.71
CA ALA A 114 12.32 11.90 4.49
C ALA A 114 11.74 11.96 3.06
N TYR A 115 11.56 13.16 2.51
CA TYR A 115 11.07 13.38 1.15
C TYR A 115 12.03 12.80 0.10
N ARG A 116 13.33 13.07 0.24
CA ARG A 116 14.36 12.52 -0.66
C ARG A 116 14.48 11.01 -0.55
N ASP A 117 14.54 10.49 0.69
CA ASP A 117 14.75 9.07 0.94
C ASP A 117 13.56 8.23 0.45
N ASN A 118 12.35 8.76 0.53
CA ASN A 118 11.17 8.03 0.04
C ASN A 118 11.13 7.89 -1.48
N ARG A 119 11.73 8.82 -2.24
CA ARG A 119 11.62 8.82 -3.71
C ARG A 119 12.12 7.54 -4.35
N ILE A 120 13.16 6.92 -3.78
CA ILE A 120 13.74 5.67 -4.31
C ILE A 120 12.78 4.47 -4.17
N ASN A 121 11.84 4.50 -3.21
CA ASN A 121 10.91 3.40 -2.97
C ASN A 121 9.98 3.11 -4.16
N LYS A 122 9.76 4.06 -5.05
CA LYS A 122 9.02 3.85 -6.30
C LYS A 122 9.86 3.25 -7.43
N ILE A 123 11.18 3.17 -7.25
CA ILE A 123 12.14 2.82 -8.31
C ILE A 123 12.76 1.45 -8.10
N TRP A 124 13.27 1.17 -6.89
CA TRP A 124 13.98 -0.08 -6.62
C TRP A 124 13.04 -1.29 -6.50
N GLU A 125 13.63 -2.50 -6.58
CA GLU A 125 12.90 -3.79 -6.53
C GLU A 125 11.78 -3.88 -7.58
N GLY A 126 12.06 -3.36 -8.76
CA GLY A 126 11.08 -3.13 -9.82
C GLY A 126 10.32 -1.81 -9.60
N THR A 127 10.30 -0.98 -10.64
CA THR A 127 9.55 0.28 -10.55
C THR A 127 8.07 0.02 -10.29
N ASN A 128 7.34 1.02 -9.81
CA ASN A 128 5.90 0.87 -9.57
C ASN A 128 5.14 0.48 -10.84
N GLU A 129 5.57 0.96 -12.01
CA GLU A 129 5.00 0.59 -13.31
C GLU A 129 5.22 -0.90 -13.61
N ILE A 130 6.43 -1.42 -13.37
CA ILE A 130 6.74 -2.85 -13.52
C ILE A 130 5.90 -3.70 -12.57
N ASN A 131 5.78 -3.29 -11.30
CA ASN A 131 4.96 -4.01 -10.33
C ASN A 131 3.46 -3.99 -10.69
N ARG A 132 2.93 -2.89 -11.23
CA ARG A 132 1.56 -2.84 -11.75
C ARG A 132 1.34 -3.81 -12.91
N MET A 133 2.30 -3.87 -13.85
CA MET A 133 2.24 -4.83 -14.96
C MET A 133 2.33 -6.27 -14.47
N LEU A 134 3.20 -6.55 -13.48
CA LEU A 134 3.37 -7.86 -12.88
C LEU A 134 2.08 -8.32 -12.17
N CYS A 135 1.43 -7.43 -11.39
CA CYS A 135 0.14 -7.68 -10.77
C CYS A 135 -0.92 -8.04 -11.82
N GLY A 136 -1.05 -7.25 -12.87
CA GLY A 136 -2.01 -7.51 -13.97
C GLY A 136 -1.76 -8.85 -14.66
N ARG A 137 -0.50 -9.16 -14.96
CA ARG A 137 -0.11 -10.44 -15.56
C ARG A 137 -0.44 -11.63 -14.64
N ALA A 138 -0.09 -11.53 -13.36
CA ALA A 138 -0.38 -12.60 -12.40
C ALA A 138 -1.88 -12.86 -12.26
N MET A 139 -2.69 -11.81 -12.20
CA MET A 139 -4.16 -11.93 -12.12
C MET A 139 -4.75 -12.58 -13.38
N ILE A 140 -4.29 -12.19 -14.58
CA ILE A 140 -4.72 -12.80 -15.84
C ILE A 140 -4.33 -14.29 -15.87
N THR A 141 -3.11 -14.64 -15.45
CA THR A 141 -2.65 -16.02 -15.42
C THR A 141 -3.53 -16.85 -14.47
N LYS A 142 -3.80 -16.39 -13.25
CA LYS A 142 -4.69 -17.05 -12.29
C LYS A 142 -6.13 -17.17 -12.80
N ALA A 143 -6.62 -16.17 -13.55
CA ALA A 143 -7.94 -16.22 -14.18
C ALA A 143 -8.02 -17.31 -15.27
N LEU A 144 -7.00 -17.42 -16.10
CA LEU A 144 -6.94 -18.40 -17.19
C LEU A 144 -6.71 -19.83 -16.68
N SER A 145 -5.94 -20.01 -15.60
CA SER A 145 -5.73 -21.31 -14.95
C SER A 145 -6.96 -21.82 -14.18
N GLY A 146 -7.92 -20.95 -13.89
CA GLY A 146 -9.12 -21.28 -13.11
C GLY A 146 -8.93 -21.14 -11.58
N GLU A 147 -7.76 -20.67 -11.11
CA GLU A 147 -7.48 -20.50 -9.68
C GLU A 147 -8.41 -19.49 -8.98
N ILE A 148 -8.92 -18.49 -9.70
CA ILE A 148 -9.79 -17.45 -9.14
C ILE A 148 -11.24 -17.51 -9.62
N GLY A 149 -11.68 -18.63 -10.20
CA GLY A 149 -13.07 -18.83 -10.60
C GLY A 149 -13.62 -17.76 -11.57
N PHE A 150 -12.75 -17.16 -12.39
CA PHE A 150 -13.13 -16.02 -13.25
C PHE A 150 -14.12 -16.42 -14.35
N LYS A 151 -14.01 -17.65 -14.86
CA LYS A 151 -14.93 -18.18 -15.90
C LYS A 151 -16.35 -18.32 -15.36
N GLU A 152 -16.47 -18.89 -14.18
CA GLU A 152 -17.77 -19.04 -13.49
C GLU A 152 -18.41 -17.67 -13.16
N TYR A 153 -17.58 -16.69 -12.83
CA TYR A 153 -18.05 -15.31 -12.64
C TYR A 153 -18.59 -14.71 -13.94
N LEU A 154 -17.88 -14.86 -15.05
CA LEU A 154 -18.33 -14.34 -16.35
C LEU A 154 -19.64 -15.00 -16.79
N GLU A 155 -19.79 -16.31 -16.63
CA GLU A 155 -21.04 -17.03 -16.94
C GLU A 155 -22.22 -16.48 -16.12
N LYS A 156 -22.02 -16.20 -14.82
CA LYS A 156 -23.05 -15.56 -13.98
C LYS A 156 -23.40 -14.15 -14.45
N VAL A 157 -22.41 -13.37 -14.86
CA VAL A 157 -22.60 -12.01 -15.38
C VAL A 157 -23.39 -12.07 -16.69
N ASP A 158 -23.05 -12.98 -17.61
CA ASP A 158 -23.77 -13.18 -18.87
C ASP A 158 -25.24 -13.55 -18.64
N VAL A 159 -25.49 -14.47 -17.71
CA VAL A 159 -26.87 -14.85 -17.32
C VAL A 159 -27.62 -13.63 -16.75
N TYR A 160 -26.98 -12.86 -15.89
CA TYR A 160 -27.57 -11.66 -15.30
C TYR A 160 -27.86 -10.59 -16.35
N CYS A 161 -26.92 -10.31 -17.27
CA CYS A 161 -27.11 -9.34 -18.33
C CYS A 161 -28.20 -9.76 -19.32
N ASN A 162 -28.33 -11.03 -19.61
CA ASN A 162 -29.34 -11.55 -20.54
C ASN A 162 -30.76 -11.65 -19.92
N ASN A 163 -30.84 -11.88 -18.59
CA ASN A 163 -32.14 -12.03 -17.90
C ASN A 163 -32.57 -10.77 -17.13
N GLY A 164 -31.72 -9.81 -16.91
CA GLY A 164 -32.01 -8.60 -16.10
C GLY A 164 -32.48 -7.37 -16.86
N LEU A 165 -32.52 -7.41 -18.19
CA LEU A 165 -32.96 -6.30 -19.01
C LEU A 165 -34.48 -6.39 -19.36
N ASP A 166 -35.14 -7.46 -18.96
CA ASP A 166 -36.56 -7.71 -19.24
C ASP A 166 -37.46 -7.63 -17.98
N SER A 167 -37.00 -7.01 -16.88
CA SER A 167 -37.81 -6.84 -15.65
C SER A 167 -37.90 -5.38 -15.22
#